data_d6e5182e449ec5a6492c095a66761df0
#
_entry.id   d6e5182e449ec5a6492c095a66761df0
#
_cell.length_a   1.000
_cell.length_b   1.000
_cell.length_c   1.000
_cell.angle_alpha   90.00
_cell.angle_beta   90.00
_cell.angle_gamma   90.00
#
_symmetry.space_group_name_H-M   'P 1'
#
loop_
_entity.id
_entity.type
_entity.pdbx_description
1 polymer ?
#
loop_
_entity_poly.entity_id
_entity_poly.type
_entity_poly.pdbx_seq_one_letter_code
_entity_poly.pdbx_strand_id
1 'polypeptide(L)'
;MLTAHTVEQIRAAEEALAGETGWDALMQRAARGLADALDTIPGGEVVVVLVGPGNNGGDALFAATHLLDRGVRVDLCLLDADRVHADGLRAAQETGAEIVDEPTGQGYCLDAMFGIGARPGLEGRAAEWAAWIDDQQPWTVAVDVPSGLDIDGATADAAHVTADLTVTFGTYKPATLIDPAASACGDVVLVDIGLGPHLPDPVVRVIEPLDGGLLLEALPDPSGHKYTRGVVGIAAGSDEYAGAAHLCVAGAKAGTAGMIRFTGSERLSQQVVGRDPEVVAARGRVQAWAVGSGGGDDVADLVETALADRVPVLFDASALDHLPSSFDTPVLLTPHAGELARMLDVDRAAVETAPWRHARAAAERWNATVLLKGARTLVVRPDGSTSVNLSGTPWLGTAGAGDVLAGFIGSLLATGLSPFDAGSLGAFLHGAAGVAANPGGPVAASEVAAALPAVVADFLAGGLTDVRREGWA
;
A
#
# COMPACT_ATOMS: atom_id res chain seq x y z
N MET A 1 11.68 -1.12 6.00
CA MET A 1 10.83 -0.62 4.88
C MET A 1 10.86 -1.59 3.73
N LEU A 2 9.69 -2.03 3.21
CA LEU A 2 9.64 -2.71 1.92
C LEU A 2 9.70 -1.66 0.79
N THR A 3 10.29 -2.05 -0.34
CA THR A 3 10.45 -1.16 -1.50
C THR A 3 10.06 -1.86 -2.79
N ALA A 4 9.41 -1.14 -3.72
CA ALA A 4 9.10 -1.65 -5.04
C ALA A 4 9.68 -0.77 -6.15
N HIS A 5 10.04 -1.42 -7.25
CA HIS A 5 10.68 -0.81 -8.40
C HIS A 5 9.90 -1.13 -9.69
N THR A 6 10.00 -0.26 -10.67
CA THR A 6 9.38 -0.47 -11.98
C THR A 6 10.08 -1.58 -12.76
N VAL A 7 9.38 -2.13 -13.76
CA VAL A 7 9.93 -3.15 -14.66
C VAL A 7 11.25 -2.66 -15.32
N GLU A 8 11.32 -1.39 -15.71
CA GLU A 8 12.53 -0.80 -16.28
C GLU A 8 13.69 -0.81 -15.29
N GLN A 9 13.43 -0.39 -14.04
CA GLN A 9 14.43 -0.37 -12.96
C GLN A 9 14.95 -1.77 -12.63
N ILE A 10 14.03 -2.76 -12.57
CA ILE A 10 14.37 -4.16 -12.29
C ILE A 10 15.25 -4.73 -13.39
N ARG A 11 14.87 -4.57 -14.66
CA ARG A 11 15.64 -5.06 -15.80
C ARG A 11 17.06 -4.47 -15.85
N ALA A 12 17.20 -3.18 -15.56
CA ALA A 12 18.51 -2.54 -15.49
C ALA A 12 19.38 -3.13 -14.36
N ALA A 13 18.79 -3.42 -13.19
CA ALA A 13 19.47 -4.05 -12.08
C ALA A 13 19.86 -5.53 -12.38
N GLU A 14 18.94 -6.27 -13.01
CA GLU A 14 19.21 -7.66 -13.47
C GLU A 14 20.34 -7.71 -14.49
N GLU A 15 20.35 -6.79 -15.48
CA GLU A 15 21.42 -6.72 -16.49
C GLU A 15 22.78 -6.40 -15.85
N ALA A 16 22.81 -5.46 -14.89
CA ALA A 16 24.02 -5.13 -14.15
C ALA A 16 24.56 -6.33 -13.35
N LEU A 17 23.69 -7.00 -12.58
CA LEU A 17 24.08 -8.18 -11.79
C LEU A 17 24.47 -9.36 -12.69
N ALA A 18 23.76 -9.59 -13.80
CA ALA A 18 24.09 -10.64 -14.75
C ALA A 18 25.44 -10.41 -15.44
N GLY A 19 25.84 -9.15 -15.65
CA GLY A 19 27.17 -8.77 -16.13
C GLY A 19 28.29 -9.21 -15.19
N GLU A 20 28.01 -9.34 -13.90
CA GLU A 20 28.96 -9.78 -12.87
C GLU A 20 28.95 -11.30 -12.64
N THR A 21 27.74 -11.91 -12.62
CA THR A 21 27.56 -13.30 -12.15
C THR A 21 27.06 -14.26 -13.24
N GLY A 22 26.59 -13.75 -14.36
CA GLY A 22 25.91 -14.51 -15.41
C GLY A 22 24.40 -14.70 -15.16
N TRP A 23 23.61 -14.78 -16.24
CA TRP A 23 22.15 -15.00 -16.18
C TRP A 23 21.76 -16.33 -15.52
N ASP A 24 22.55 -17.38 -15.75
CA ASP A 24 22.30 -18.70 -15.16
C ASP A 24 22.33 -18.65 -13.62
N ALA A 25 23.23 -17.84 -13.05
CA ALA A 25 23.31 -17.71 -11.60
C ALA A 25 22.06 -17.03 -11.01
N LEU A 26 21.49 -16.04 -11.70
CA LEU A 26 20.24 -15.39 -11.28
C LEU A 26 19.08 -16.39 -11.35
N MET A 27 18.93 -17.07 -12.46
CA MET A 27 17.89 -18.08 -12.68
C MET A 27 17.96 -19.21 -11.63
N GLN A 28 19.14 -19.71 -11.31
CA GLN A 28 19.30 -20.74 -10.28
C GLN A 28 18.95 -20.25 -8.88
N ARG A 29 19.19 -18.95 -8.56
CA ARG A 29 18.76 -18.36 -7.29
C ARG A 29 17.24 -18.22 -7.24
N ALA A 30 16.60 -17.74 -8.31
CA ALA A 30 15.15 -17.62 -8.43
C ALA A 30 14.48 -18.99 -8.31
N ALA A 31 14.93 -19.98 -9.09
CA ALA A 31 14.39 -21.34 -9.09
C ALA A 31 14.49 -22.02 -7.72
N ARG A 32 15.62 -21.86 -7.03
CA ARG A 32 15.80 -22.40 -5.66
C ARG A 32 14.86 -21.72 -4.67
N GLY A 33 14.79 -20.39 -4.68
CA GLY A 33 13.91 -19.65 -3.79
C GLY A 33 12.42 -19.97 -4.04
N LEU A 34 12.03 -20.17 -5.30
CA LEU A 34 10.70 -20.65 -5.66
C LEU A 34 10.45 -22.05 -5.08
N ALA A 35 11.38 -22.99 -5.25
CA ALA A 35 11.25 -24.33 -4.72
C ALA A 35 11.20 -24.36 -3.17
N ASP A 36 11.96 -23.48 -2.50
CA ASP A 36 11.95 -23.34 -1.05
C ASP A 36 10.59 -22.79 -0.56
N ALA A 37 9.99 -21.83 -1.28
CA ALA A 37 8.65 -21.31 -0.96
C ALA A 37 7.54 -22.36 -1.13
N LEU A 38 7.80 -23.41 -1.91
CA LEU A 38 6.89 -24.53 -2.17
C LEU A 38 7.21 -25.77 -1.31
N ASP A 39 7.99 -25.64 -0.25
CA ASP A 39 8.40 -26.78 0.59
C ASP A 39 7.24 -27.42 1.35
N THR A 40 6.14 -26.70 1.52
CA THR A 40 4.90 -27.18 2.16
C THR A 40 4.11 -28.17 1.28
N ILE A 41 4.40 -28.29 -0.02
CA ILE A 41 3.73 -29.25 -0.91
C ILE A 41 4.21 -30.68 -0.56
N PRO A 42 3.31 -31.59 -0.16
CA PRO A 42 3.72 -32.94 0.23
C PRO A 42 4.24 -33.78 -0.94
N GLY A 43 5.17 -34.68 -0.67
CA GLY A 43 5.56 -35.71 -1.64
C GLY A 43 4.38 -36.60 -2.05
N GLY A 44 4.32 -36.92 -3.34
CA GLY A 44 3.21 -37.69 -3.93
C GLY A 44 2.07 -36.85 -4.50
N GLU A 45 1.97 -35.58 -4.14
CA GLU A 45 1.06 -34.63 -4.79
C GLU A 45 1.49 -34.33 -6.23
N VAL A 46 0.55 -33.81 -7.02
CA VAL A 46 0.80 -33.37 -8.41
C VAL A 46 0.74 -31.85 -8.47
N VAL A 47 1.75 -31.25 -9.06
CA VAL A 47 1.80 -29.84 -9.39
C VAL A 47 1.70 -29.66 -10.90
N VAL A 48 0.70 -28.93 -11.35
CA VAL A 48 0.61 -28.49 -12.75
C VAL A 48 1.39 -27.20 -12.90
N VAL A 49 2.31 -27.15 -13.86
CA VAL A 49 3.10 -25.96 -14.19
C VAL A 49 2.66 -25.42 -15.54
N LEU A 50 2.11 -24.22 -15.57
CA LEU A 50 1.73 -23.51 -16.79
C LEU A 50 2.94 -22.73 -17.29
N VAL A 51 3.66 -23.31 -18.24
CA VAL A 51 4.97 -22.83 -18.70
C VAL A 51 4.83 -21.90 -19.89
N GLY A 52 5.23 -20.65 -19.72
CA GLY A 52 5.33 -19.66 -20.79
C GLY A 52 6.71 -19.61 -21.45
N PRO A 53 6.84 -18.77 -22.49
CA PRO A 53 8.13 -18.52 -23.13
C PRO A 53 9.03 -17.66 -22.26
N GLY A 54 10.36 -17.88 -22.31
CA GLY A 54 11.36 -17.03 -21.67
C GLY A 54 11.75 -17.44 -20.25
N ASN A 55 12.28 -16.48 -19.48
CA ASN A 55 12.96 -16.75 -18.21
C ASN A 55 12.00 -17.16 -17.10
N ASN A 56 10.79 -16.59 -17.03
CA ASN A 56 9.80 -16.95 -16.03
C ASN A 56 9.43 -18.43 -16.07
N GLY A 57 9.19 -18.96 -17.29
CA GLY A 57 9.02 -20.39 -17.49
C GLY A 57 10.28 -21.19 -17.15
N GLY A 58 11.47 -20.62 -17.42
CA GLY A 58 12.76 -21.20 -17.04
C GLY A 58 12.93 -21.37 -15.54
N ASP A 59 12.62 -20.34 -14.76
CA ASP A 59 12.67 -20.37 -13.30
C ASP A 59 11.77 -21.49 -12.74
N ALA A 60 10.54 -21.62 -13.25
CA ALA A 60 9.62 -22.68 -12.86
C ALA A 60 10.11 -24.08 -13.28
N LEU A 61 10.69 -24.24 -14.45
CA LEU A 61 11.23 -25.52 -14.94
C LEU A 61 12.41 -25.99 -14.08
N PHE A 62 13.31 -25.10 -13.69
CA PHE A 62 14.39 -25.45 -12.76
C PHE A 62 13.86 -25.69 -11.34
N ALA A 63 12.86 -24.93 -10.87
CA ALA A 63 12.21 -25.21 -9.60
C ALA A 63 11.50 -26.58 -9.59
N ALA A 64 10.91 -26.98 -10.72
CA ALA A 64 10.29 -28.30 -10.90
C ALA A 64 11.27 -29.45 -10.64
N THR A 65 12.55 -29.32 -10.99
CA THR A 65 13.55 -30.36 -10.67
C THR A 65 13.69 -30.57 -9.16
N HIS A 66 13.68 -29.49 -8.37
CA HIS A 66 13.75 -29.56 -6.91
C HIS A 66 12.48 -30.16 -6.29
N LEU A 67 11.29 -29.90 -6.88
CA LEU A 67 10.04 -30.52 -6.45
C LEU A 67 10.05 -32.03 -6.73
N LEU A 68 10.50 -32.44 -7.90
CA LEU A 68 10.64 -33.85 -8.30
C LEU A 68 11.61 -34.60 -7.36
N ASP A 69 12.76 -34.02 -7.04
CA ASP A 69 13.73 -34.59 -6.09
C ASP A 69 13.12 -34.80 -4.68
N ARG A 70 12.08 -34.07 -4.31
CA ARG A 70 11.30 -34.21 -3.08
C ARG A 70 10.15 -35.21 -3.19
N GLY A 71 9.98 -35.81 -4.36
CA GLY A 71 8.94 -36.81 -4.63
C GLY A 71 7.57 -36.21 -4.98
N VAL A 72 7.49 -34.91 -5.30
CA VAL A 72 6.32 -34.27 -5.91
C VAL A 72 6.28 -34.67 -7.39
N ARG A 73 5.10 -34.96 -7.93
CA ARG A 73 4.93 -35.17 -9.38
C ARG A 73 4.69 -33.86 -10.08
N VAL A 74 5.25 -33.68 -11.28
CA VAL A 74 5.14 -32.42 -12.02
C VAL A 74 4.63 -32.68 -13.43
N ASP A 75 3.48 -32.08 -13.75
CA ASP A 75 2.86 -32.04 -15.06
C ASP A 75 3.11 -30.69 -15.72
N LEU A 76 3.74 -30.65 -16.90
CA LEU A 76 4.09 -29.42 -17.62
C LEU A 76 3.10 -29.14 -18.74
N CYS A 77 2.38 -28.04 -18.66
CA CYS A 77 1.57 -27.49 -19.75
C CYS A 77 2.37 -26.39 -20.46
N LEU A 78 2.78 -26.64 -21.72
CA LEU A 78 3.60 -25.69 -22.48
C LEU A 78 2.71 -24.75 -23.31
N LEU A 79 2.79 -23.45 -23.07
CA LEU A 79 2.04 -22.45 -23.85
C LEU A 79 2.53 -22.34 -25.29
N ASP A 80 3.85 -22.46 -25.49
CA ASP A 80 4.54 -22.46 -26.79
C ASP A 80 5.80 -23.35 -26.69
N ALA A 81 5.68 -24.56 -27.16
CA ALA A 81 6.75 -25.58 -27.06
C ALA A 81 8.05 -25.17 -27.78
N ASP A 82 7.95 -24.33 -28.83
CA ASP A 82 9.13 -23.89 -29.60
C ASP A 82 9.88 -22.74 -28.92
N ARG A 83 9.27 -22.07 -27.95
CA ARG A 83 9.82 -20.88 -27.27
C ARG A 83 10.09 -21.10 -25.79
N VAL A 84 9.87 -22.30 -25.28
CA VAL A 84 10.17 -22.65 -23.88
C VAL A 84 11.68 -22.61 -23.62
N HIS A 85 12.06 -22.36 -22.35
CA HIS A 85 13.47 -22.39 -21.95
C HIS A 85 14.05 -23.81 -22.09
N ALA A 86 14.85 -24.04 -23.12
CA ALA A 86 15.26 -25.39 -23.57
C ALA A 86 16.03 -26.16 -22.50
N ASP A 87 16.97 -25.53 -21.80
CA ASP A 87 17.78 -26.19 -20.78
C ASP A 87 16.95 -26.52 -19.53
N GLY A 88 16.02 -25.65 -19.14
CA GLY A 88 15.08 -25.90 -18.03
C GLY A 88 14.14 -27.07 -18.37
N LEU A 89 13.55 -27.07 -19.57
CA LEU A 89 12.67 -28.17 -20.01
C LEU A 89 13.40 -29.51 -20.00
N ARG A 90 14.60 -29.54 -20.57
CA ARG A 90 15.42 -30.76 -20.57
C ARG A 90 15.71 -31.23 -19.13
N ALA A 91 16.14 -30.34 -18.24
CA ALA A 91 16.43 -30.68 -16.85
C ALA A 91 15.20 -31.24 -16.13
N ALA A 92 14.04 -30.61 -16.28
CA ALA A 92 12.79 -31.07 -15.68
C ALA A 92 12.38 -32.47 -16.20
N GLN A 93 12.48 -32.71 -17.52
CA GLN A 93 12.17 -34.04 -18.11
C GLN A 93 13.15 -35.12 -17.67
N GLU A 94 14.46 -34.84 -17.64
CA GLU A 94 15.48 -35.78 -17.16
C GLU A 94 15.27 -36.15 -15.68
N THR A 95 14.66 -35.24 -14.88
CA THR A 95 14.31 -35.49 -13.47
C THR A 95 12.97 -36.21 -13.32
N GLY A 96 12.12 -36.25 -14.36
CA GLY A 96 10.88 -37.01 -14.36
C GLY A 96 9.58 -36.22 -14.53
N ALA A 97 9.64 -34.95 -14.94
CA ALA A 97 8.46 -34.17 -15.30
C ALA A 97 7.79 -34.72 -16.56
N GLU A 98 6.47 -34.74 -16.60
CA GLU A 98 5.67 -35.18 -17.74
C GLU A 98 5.07 -33.98 -18.48
N ILE A 99 5.10 -33.97 -19.81
CA ILE A 99 4.41 -32.96 -20.61
C ILE A 99 2.97 -33.45 -20.83
N VAL A 100 2.01 -32.59 -20.55
CA VAL A 100 0.59 -32.81 -20.78
C VAL A 100 0.00 -31.70 -21.64
N ASP A 101 -1.02 -32.03 -22.42
CA ASP A 101 -1.60 -31.07 -23.37
C ASP A 101 -2.41 -29.97 -22.63
N GLU A 102 -3.18 -30.37 -21.62
CA GLU A 102 -4.06 -29.45 -20.86
C GLU A 102 -3.91 -29.67 -19.36
N PRO A 103 -4.09 -28.60 -18.54
CA PRO A 103 -4.11 -28.75 -17.10
C PRO A 103 -5.32 -29.61 -16.67
N THR A 104 -5.09 -30.54 -15.77
CA THR A 104 -6.15 -31.39 -15.20
C THR A 104 -6.37 -31.05 -13.75
N GLY A 105 -7.59 -31.25 -13.21
CA GLY A 105 -8.03 -30.84 -11.88
C GLY A 105 -7.13 -31.31 -10.73
N GLN A 106 -6.06 -30.59 -10.52
CA GLN A 106 -5.01 -30.86 -9.54
C GLN A 106 -5.16 -29.93 -8.33
N GLY A 107 -4.58 -30.34 -7.22
CA GLY A 107 -4.59 -29.51 -6.01
C GLY A 107 -3.66 -28.29 -6.07
N TYR A 108 -2.64 -28.31 -6.91
CA TYR A 108 -1.59 -27.28 -6.98
C TYR A 108 -1.31 -26.86 -8.42
N CYS A 109 -1.19 -25.54 -8.63
CA CYS A 109 -0.88 -24.93 -9.92
C CYS A 109 0.26 -23.90 -9.77
N LEU A 110 1.27 -23.95 -10.66
CA LEU A 110 2.25 -22.88 -10.82
C LEU A 110 1.92 -22.10 -12.09
N ASP A 111 1.60 -20.82 -11.93
CA ASP A 111 1.50 -19.87 -13.04
C ASP A 111 2.90 -19.31 -13.35
N ALA A 112 3.52 -19.86 -14.36
CA ALA A 112 4.79 -19.41 -14.92
C ALA A 112 4.64 -18.96 -16.39
N MET A 113 3.42 -18.57 -16.79
CA MET A 113 3.17 -18.16 -18.17
C MET A 113 3.90 -16.89 -18.53
N PHE A 114 3.79 -15.86 -17.68
CA PHE A 114 4.39 -14.55 -17.95
C PHE A 114 4.87 -13.87 -16.67
N GLY A 115 6.12 -13.38 -16.67
CA GLY A 115 6.68 -12.49 -15.62
C GLY A 115 6.61 -11.02 -16.04
N ILE A 116 7.47 -10.19 -15.45
CA ILE A 116 7.52 -8.72 -15.63
C ILE A 116 7.69 -8.26 -17.10
N GLY A 117 7.99 -9.17 -18.01
CA GLY A 117 8.20 -8.87 -19.43
C GLY A 117 6.95 -8.79 -20.29
N ALA A 118 5.79 -9.21 -19.77
CA ALA A 118 4.56 -9.31 -20.52
C ALA A 118 3.80 -7.98 -20.63
N ARG A 119 2.86 -7.92 -21.58
CA ARG A 119 1.85 -6.86 -21.62
C ARG A 119 0.67 -7.26 -20.73
N PRO A 120 -0.07 -6.29 -20.17
CA PRO A 120 -1.31 -6.57 -19.46
C PRO A 120 -2.33 -7.30 -20.33
N GLY A 121 -3.07 -8.23 -19.72
CA GLY A 121 -4.11 -9.02 -20.37
C GLY A 121 -3.61 -10.33 -20.96
N LEU A 122 -4.42 -11.37 -20.76
CA LEU A 122 -4.18 -12.71 -21.32
C LEU A 122 -5.11 -12.93 -22.51
N GLU A 123 -4.58 -13.61 -23.55
CA GLU A 123 -5.33 -13.97 -24.77
C GLU A 123 -5.11 -15.44 -25.12
N GLY A 124 -6.03 -16.02 -25.93
CA GLY A 124 -5.94 -17.38 -26.43
C GLY A 124 -5.78 -18.40 -25.31
N ARG A 125 -4.87 -19.36 -25.46
CA ARG A 125 -4.66 -20.47 -24.52
C ARG A 125 -4.29 -20.02 -23.11
N ALA A 126 -3.55 -18.89 -22.96
CA ALA A 126 -3.24 -18.35 -21.65
C ALA A 126 -4.51 -17.85 -20.91
N ALA A 127 -5.45 -17.23 -21.63
CA ALA A 127 -6.73 -16.83 -21.06
C ALA A 127 -7.63 -18.06 -20.73
N GLU A 128 -7.57 -19.12 -21.54
CA GLU A 128 -8.27 -20.37 -21.26
C GLU A 128 -7.75 -21.04 -19.98
N TRP A 129 -6.44 -21.02 -19.76
CA TRP A 129 -5.83 -21.58 -18.55
C TRP A 129 -6.10 -20.70 -17.30
N ALA A 130 -6.13 -19.38 -17.44
CA ALA A 130 -6.56 -18.51 -16.34
C ALA A 130 -8.03 -18.80 -15.96
N ALA A 131 -8.92 -18.98 -16.95
CA ALA A 131 -10.31 -19.37 -16.71
C ALA A 131 -10.42 -20.79 -16.08
N TRP A 132 -9.53 -21.71 -16.42
CA TRP A 132 -9.43 -23.01 -15.78
C TRP A 132 -9.04 -22.88 -14.30
N ILE A 133 -8.07 -22.01 -13.95
CA ILE A 133 -7.71 -21.72 -12.56
C ILE A 133 -8.93 -21.20 -11.80
N ASP A 134 -9.66 -20.23 -12.37
CA ASP A 134 -10.86 -19.65 -11.75
C ASP A 134 -11.99 -20.67 -11.55
N ASP A 135 -12.15 -21.65 -12.47
CA ASP A 135 -13.18 -22.68 -12.39
C ASP A 135 -12.81 -23.81 -11.41
N GLN A 136 -11.57 -24.27 -11.47
CA GLN A 136 -11.10 -25.43 -10.69
C GLN A 136 -10.54 -25.08 -9.31
N GLN A 137 -10.17 -23.79 -9.09
CA GLN A 137 -9.64 -23.28 -7.83
C GLN A 137 -8.50 -24.13 -7.23
N PRO A 138 -7.48 -24.53 -8.01
CA PRO A 138 -6.29 -25.15 -7.43
C PRO A 138 -5.59 -24.13 -6.54
N TRP A 139 -4.84 -24.57 -5.54
CA TRP A 139 -3.93 -23.67 -4.83
C TRP A 139 -2.87 -23.18 -5.80
N THR A 140 -2.96 -21.88 -6.15
CA THR A 140 -2.21 -21.30 -7.27
C THR A 140 -1.06 -20.45 -6.77
N VAL A 141 0.14 -20.75 -7.28
CA VAL A 141 1.36 -19.94 -7.02
C VAL A 141 1.79 -19.23 -8.30
N ALA A 142 1.85 -17.91 -8.25
CA ALA A 142 2.40 -17.12 -9.34
C ALA A 142 3.93 -16.99 -9.22
N VAL A 143 4.61 -17.26 -10.33
CA VAL A 143 6.06 -17.11 -10.44
C VAL A 143 6.36 -15.67 -10.85
N ASP A 144 7.03 -14.94 -9.99
CA ASP A 144 7.38 -13.52 -10.06
C ASP A 144 6.18 -12.58 -9.92
N VAL A 145 5.16 -12.73 -10.74
CA VAL A 145 3.89 -11.97 -10.70
C VAL A 145 2.78 -12.80 -11.33
N PRO A 146 1.50 -12.64 -10.92
CA PRO A 146 0.39 -13.26 -11.62
C PRO A 146 0.34 -12.82 -13.08
N SER A 147 0.21 -13.77 -13.98
CA SER A 147 0.19 -13.53 -15.41
C SER A 147 -0.99 -12.68 -15.82
N GLY A 148 -0.74 -11.66 -16.63
CA GLY A 148 -1.77 -10.77 -17.19
C GLY A 148 -1.99 -9.46 -16.42
N LEU A 149 -1.39 -9.25 -15.25
CA LEU A 149 -1.49 -7.99 -14.51
C LEU A 149 -0.71 -6.85 -15.19
N ASP A 150 -1.17 -5.62 -14.99
CA ASP A 150 -0.36 -4.43 -15.27
C ASP A 150 0.60 -4.17 -14.11
N ILE A 151 1.88 -4.51 -14.32
CA ILE A 151 2.88 -4.50 -13.26
C ILE A 151 3.17 -3.08 -12.76
N ASP A 152 3.43 -2.16 -13.69
CA ASP A 152 3.81 -0.78 -13.38
C ASP A 152 2.59 0.13 -13.15
N GLY A 153 1.44 -0.18 -13.73
CA GLY A 153 0.18 0.51 -13.49
C GLY A 153 -0.58 0.02 -12.25
N ALA A 154 -0.22 -1.16 -11.75
CA ALA A 154 -0.88 -1.84 -10.64
C ALA A 154 -2.40 -1.99 -10.85
N THR A 155 -2.82 -2.33 -12.08
CA THR A 155 -4.22 -2.59 -12.42
C THR A 155 -4.47 -4.05 -12.78
N ALA A 156 -5.74 -4.48 -12.64
CA ALA A 156 -6.22 -5.83 -12.87
C ALA A 156 -7.53 -5.81 -13.68
N ASP A 157 -7.64 -4.90 -14.64
CA ASP A 157 -8.85 -4.67 -15.45
C ASP A 157 -8.92 -5.56 -16.71
N ALA A 158 -7.83 -6.24 -17.05
CA ALA A 158 -7.78 -7.22 -18.13
C ALA A 158 -7.78 -8.66 -17.58
N ALA A 159 -7.94 -9.67 -18.46
CA ALA A 159 -7.86 -11.08 -18.07
C ALA A 159 -6.48 -11.38 -17.45
N HIS A 160 -6.47 -11.94 -16.25
CA HIS A 160 -5.27 -12.24 -15.48
C HIS A 160 -5.47 -13.47 -14.60
N VAL A 161 -4.41 -13.98 -14.03
CA VAL A 161 -4.44 -15.03 -12.99
C VAL A 161 -4.60 -14.39 -11.62
N THR A 162 -5.45 -15.00 -10.78
CA THR A 162 -5.50 -14.73 -9.34
C THR A 162 -4.76 -15.84 -8.62
N ALA A 163 -3.74 -15.51 -7.83
CA ALA A 163 -2.91 -16.45 -7.10
C ALA A 163 -3.21 -16.42 -5.60
N ASP A 164 -2.99 -17.56 -4.92
CA ASP A 164 -2.99 -17.64 -3.45
C ASP A 164 -1.65 -17.19 -2.88
N LEU A 165 -0.57 -17.41 -3.64
CA LEU A 165 0.80 -17.03 -3.30
C LEU A 165 1.50 -16.49 -4.55
N THR A 166 2.24 -15.40 -4.39
CA THR A 166 3.18 -14.90 -5.40
C THR A 166 4.60 -14.99 -4.87
N VAL A 167 5.48 -15.70 -5.56
CA VAL A 167 6.91 -15.73 -5.24
C VAL A 167 7.63 -14.78 -6.19
N THR A 168 7.99 -13.61 -5.68
CA THR A 168 8.58 -12.52 -6.47
C THR A 168 10.09 -12.42 -6.24
N PHE A 169 10.85 -12.01 -7.26
CA PHE A 169 12.31 -12.06 -7.24
C PHE A 169 12.95 -10.68 -7.13
N GLY A 170 13.99 -10.57 -6.30
CA GLY A 170 14.90 -9.44 -6.17
C GLY A 170 14.33 -8.20 -5.50
N THR A 171 13.13 -7.78 -5.85
CA THR A 171 12.40 -6.65 -5.24
C THR A 171 10.90 -6.79 -5.48
N TYR A 172 10.08 -6.13 -4.65
CA TYR A 172 8.65 -6.02 -4.93
C TYR A 172 8.40 -5.19 -6.19
N LYS A 173 7.23 -5.39 -6.80
CA LYS A 173 6.73 -4.64 -7.96
C LYS A 173 5.54 -3.78 -7.49
N PRO A 174 5.22 -2.66 -8.14
CA PRO A 174 4.01 -1.90 -7.81
C PRO A 174 2.76 -2.76 -7.72
N ALA A 175 2.56 -3.69 -8.69
CA ALA A 175 1.43 -4.61 -8.72
C ALA A 175 1.33 -5.52 -7.49
N THR A 176 2.43 -5.85 -6.81
CA THR A 176 2.39 -6.70 -5.60
C THR A 176 2.04 -5.94 -4.33
N LEU A 177 2.00 -4.60 -4.36
CA LEU A 177 1.77 -3.75 -3.20
C LEU A 177 0.53 -2.85 -3.33
N ILE A 178 0.06 -2.54 -4.54
CA ILE A 178 -1.01 -1.59 -4.83
C ILE A 178 -2.22 -2.30 -5.41
N ASP A 179 -3.40 -2.06 -4.81
CA ASP A 179 -4.68 -2.54 -5.34
C ASP A 179 -5.08 -1.80 -6.63
N PRO A 180 -5.82 -2.47 -7.54
CA PRO A 180 -6.41 -3.81 -7.41
C PRO A 180 -5.45 -4.97 -7.73
N ALA A 181 -4.30 -4.74 -8.37
CA ALA A 181 -3.38 -5.80 -8.77
C ALA A 181 -2.87 -6.62 -7.57
N ALA A 182 -2.57 -5.96 -6.45
CA ALA A 182 -2.07 -6.63 -5.26
C ALA A 182 -3.07 -7.64 -4.66
N SER A 183 -4.38 -7.41 -4.84
CA SER A 183 -5.41 -8.37 -4.42
C SER A 183 -5.40 -9.67 -5.26
N ALA A 184 -4.87 -9.63 -6.47
CA ALA A 184 -4.69 -10.82 -7.30
C ALA A 184 -3.37 -11.57 -7.04
N CYS A 185 -2.48 -11.00 -6.20
CA CYS A 185 -1.18 -11.62 -5.89
C CYS A 185 -1.24 -12.62 -4.73
N GLY A 186 -2.33 -12.64 -3.93
CA GLY A 186 -2.38 -13.40 -2.67
C GLY A 186 -1.26 -12.99 -1.72
N ASP A 187 -0.74 -13.93 -0.95
CA ASP A 187 0.48 -13.72 -0.17
C ASP A 187 1.67 -13.47 -1.07
N VAL A 188 2.59 -12.58 -0.65
CA VAL A 188 3.76 -12.27 -1.46
C VAL A 188 5.04 -12.59 -0.71
N VAL A 189 5.81 -13.54 -1.23
CA VAL A 189 7.14 -13.92 -0.74
C VAL A 189 8.21 -13.34 -1.66
N LEU A 190 9.11 -12.53 -1.09
CA LEU A 190 10.26 -11.98 -1.80
C LEU A 190 11.47 -12.92 -1.65
N VAL A 191 11.99 -13.38 -2.78
CA VAL A 191 13.25 -14.13 -2.88
C VAL A 191 14.38 -13.17 -3.25
N ASP A 192 15.38 -13.04 -2.38
CA ASP A 192 16.56 -12.26 -2.68
C ASP A 192 17.46 -12.99 -3.69
N ILE A 193 17.60 -12.42 -4.88
CA ILE A 193 18.50 -12.89 -5.93
C ILE A 193 19.79 -12.07 -6.05
N GLY A 194 19.97 -11.07 -5.17
CA GLY A 194 21.13 -10.22 -5.08
C GLY A 194 21.03 -8.87 -5.79
N LEU A 195 19.82 -8.40 -6.13
CA LEU A 195 19.63 -7.13 -6.85
C LEU A 195 19.91 -5.88 -6.02
N GLY A 196 19.85 -5.96 -4.68
CA GLY A 196 19.90 -4.81 -3.78
C GLY A 196 20.95 -3.74 -4.13
N PRO A 197 22.25 -4.10 -4.37
CA PRO A 197 23.29 -3.13 -4.71
C PRO A 197 23.10 -2.39 -6.05
N HIS A 198 22.27 -2.90 -6.94
CA HIS A 198 22.04 -2.39 -8.30
C HIS A 198 20.70 -1.66 -8.45
N LEU A 199 19.84 -1.71 -7.42
CA LEU A 199 18.53 -1.06 -7.45
C LEU A 199 18.70 0.46 -7.23
N PRO A 200 18.03 1.31 -8.04
CA PRO A 200 17.95 2.74 -7.80
C PRO A 200 16.97 3.07 -6.66
N ASP A 201 16.68 4.36 -6.44
CA ASP A 201 15.63 4.77 -5.51
C ASP A 201 14.27 4.18 -5.92
N PRO A 202 13.52 3.61 -4.97
CA PRO A 202 12.25 2.94 -5.25
C PRO A 202 11.14 3.93 -5.61
N VAL A 203 10.20 3.50 -6.45
CA VAL A 203 8.99 4.29 -6.77
C VAL A 203 7.90 4.13 -5.71
N VAL A 204 7.91 3.01 -4.99
CA VAL A 204 6.98 2.70 -3.91
C VAL A 204 7.75 2.26 -2.66
N ARG A 205 7.30 2.75 -1.49
CA ARG A 205 7.77 2.29 -0.18
C ARG A 205 6.62 1.89 0.72
N VAL A 206 6.87 0.99 1.67
CA VAL A 206 5.93 0.57 2.71
C VAL A 206 6.61 0.74 4.06
N ILE A 207 5.94 1.41 5.01
CA ILE A 207 6.43 1.53 6.38
C ILE A 207 6.16 0.21 7.11
N GLU A 208 7.15 -0.27 7.85
CA GLU A 208 7.07 -1.49 8.65
C GLU A 208 7.22 -1.18 10.15
N PRO A 209 6.85 -2.12 11.03
CA PRO A 209 6.91 -1.93 12.50
C PRO A 209 8.26 -1.50 13.06
N LEU A 210 9.35 -1.83 12.37
CA LEU A 210 10.72 -1.50 12.81
C LEU A 210 11.22 -0.12 12.31
N ASP A 211 10.40 0.60 11.56
CA ASP A 211 10.78 1.92 11.00
C ASP A 211 10.51 3.09 11.97
N GLY A 212 10.46 2.84 13.28
CA GLY A 212 10.20 3.84 14.32
C GLY A 212 11.10 5.07 14.25
N GLY A 213 12.28 4.93 13.65
CA GLY A 213 13.20 6.06 13.39
C GLY A 213 12.58 7.19 12.55
N LEU A 214 11.57 6.93 11.75
CA LEU A 214 10.86 7.96 10.97
C LEU A 214 10.11 8.99 11.84
N LEU A 215 9.77 8.64 13.10
CA LEU A 215 9.14 9.55 14.05
C LEU A 215 10.15 10.39 14.85
N LEU A 216 11.46 10.14 14.75
CA LEU A 216 12.46 10.80 15.60
C LEU A 216 12.43 12.33 15.44
N GLU A 217 12.16 12.84 14.23
CA GLU A 217 12.04 14.29 13.97
C GLU A 217 10.80 14.91 14.63
N ALA A 218 9.75 14.10 14.89
CA ALA A 218 8.54 14.52 15.54
C ALA A 218 8.59 14.41 17.07
N LEU A 219 9.70 13.89 17.64
CA LEU A 219 9.84 13.74 19.08
C LEU A 219 10.07 15.07 19.77
N PRO A 220 9.54 15.23 21.00
CA PRO A 220 9.78 16.45 21.78
C PRO A 220 11.26 16.54 22.17
N ASP A 221 11.87 17.71 21.93
CA ASP A 221 13.15 18.07 22.51
C ASP A 221 13.02 18.11 24.05
N PRO A 222 13.91 17.45 24.82
CA PRO A 222 13.89 17.49 26.28
C PRO A 222 13.98 18.91 26.87
N SER A 223 14.56 19.87 26.16
CA SER A 223 14.62 21.30 26.55
C SER A 223 13.46 22.12 25.98
N GLY A 224 12.59 21.50 25.18
CA GLY A 224 11.47 22.16 24.51
C GLY A 224 10.29 22.47 25.44
N HIS A 225 9.37 23.25 24.92
CA HIS A 225 8.10 23.56 25.57
C HIS A 225 6.92 23.39 24.60
N LYS A 226 5.67 23.53 25.07
CA LYS A 226 4.47 23.25 24.27
C LYS A 226 4.42 23.95 22.90
N TYR A 227 5.05 25.10 22.72
CA TYR A 227 5.09 25.81 21.44
C TYR A 227 6.20 25.32 20.50
N THR A 228 7.29 24.79 21.04
CA THR A 228 8.37 24.20 20.23
C THR A 228 8.01 22.80 19.76
N ARG A 229 7.09 22.12 20.46
CA ARG A 229 6.52 20.84 20.01
C ARG A 229 5.49 21.00 18.89
N GLY A 230 5.19 22.21 18.47
CA GLY A 230 4.19 22.51 17.46
C GLY A 230 2.78 22.76 18.03
N VAL A 231 2.05 23.59 17.33
CA VAL A 231 0.64 23.89 17.59
C VAL A 231 -0.16 23.53 16.35
N VAL A 232 -1.08 22.59 16.47
CA VAL A 232 -2.00 22.24 15.37
C VAL A 232 -3.29 23.06 15.49
N GLY A 233 -3.71 23.64 14.38
CA GLY A 233 -5.04 24.24 14.20
C GLY A 233 -6.01 23.20 13.68
N ILE A 234 -7.14 23.03 14.33
CA ILE A 234 -8.23 22.15 13.90
C ILE A 234 -9.43 23.02 13.53
N ALA A 235 -9.84 22.94 12.26
CA ALA A 235 -11.06 23.55 11.72
C ALA A 235 -11.96 22.43 11.16
N ALA A 236 -12.74 21.83 12.06
CA ALA A 236 -13.51 20.62 11.78
C ALA A 236 -14.89 20.67 12.48
N GLY A 237 -15.83 19.94 11.91
CA GLY A 237 -17.20 19.84 12.40
C GLY A 237 -18.04 21.05 12.02
N SER A 238 -19.32 20.88 12.22
CA SER A 238 -20.36 21.90 12.08
C SER A 238 -21.42 21.69 13.16
N ASP A 239 -22.43 22.54 13.23
CA ASP A 239 -23.54 22.32 14.17
C ASP A 239 -24.32 21.03 13.86
N GLU A 240 -24.29 20.55 12.62
CA GLU A 240 -24.87 19.28 12.18
C GLU A 240 -23.95 18.09 12.45
N TYR A 241 -22.64 18.27 12.24
CA TYR A 241 -21.63 17.22 12.38
C TYR A 241 -20.64 17.49 13.51
N ALA A 242 -21.15 17.84 14.69
CA ALA A 242 -20.33 18.13 15.87
C ALA A 242 -19.40 16.95 16.27
N GLY A 243 -19.81 15.70 15.98
CA GLY A 243 -19.02 14.50 16.23
C GLY A 243 -17.68 14.50 15.50
N ALA A 244 -17.62 15.01 14.28
CA ALA A 244 -16.38 15.09 13.48
C ALA A 244 -15.34 16.01 14.15
N ALA A 245 -15.76 17.16 14.75
CA ALA A 245 -14.87 18.02 15.51
C ALA A 245 -14.24 17.28 16.70
N HIS A 246 -15.04 16.52 17.45
CA HIS A 246 -14.55 15.77 18.60
C HIS A 246 -13.58 14.65 18.20
N LEU A 247 -13.85 13.95 17.09
CA LEU A 247 -13.00 12.87 16.60
C LEU A 247 -11.67 13.41 16.01
N CYS A 248 -11.73 14.52 15.27
CA CYS A 248 -10.55 15.19 14.77
C CYS A 248 -9.66 15.72 15.93
N VAL A 249 -10.25 16.33 16.95
CA VAL A 249 -9.53 16.74 18.17
C VAL A 249 -8.95 15.53 18.90
N ALA A 250 -9.68 14.42 19.02
CA ALA A 250 -9.18 13.21 19.66
C ALA A 250 -7.96 12.62 18.91
N GLY A 251 -8.00 12.58 17.57
CA GLY A 251 -6.85 12.22 16.74
C GLY A 251 -5.66 13.16 16.96
N ALA A 252 -5.89 14.47 16.99
CA ALA A 252 -4.83 15.45 17.22
C ALA A 252 -4.19 15.33 18.61
N LYS A 253 -4.96 15.01 19.65
CA LYS A 253 -4.47 14.74 21.02
C LYS A 253 -3.59 13.50 21.10
N ALA A 254 -3.87 12.51 20.27
CA ALA A 254 -3.09 11.27 20.20
C ALA A 254 -1.74 11.46 19.49
N GLY A 255 -1.54 12.58 18.78
CA GLY A 255 -0.32 12.89 18.06
C GLY A 255 0.76 13.57 18.91
N THR A 256 1.78 14.07 18.24
CA THR A 256 3.02 14.58 18.86
C THR A 256 3.01 16.08 19.12
N ALA A 257 2.03 16.86 18.60
CA ALA A 257 1.93 18.31 18.84
C ALA A 257 1.77 18.66 20.32
N GLY A 258 2.35 19.78 20.71
CA GLY A 258 2.31 20.26 22.10
C GLY A 258 1.06 21.03 22.49
N MET A 259 0.24 21.45 21.50
CA MET A 259 -0.97 22.25 21.72
C MET A 259 -1.93 22.10 20.55
N ILE A 260 -3.23 22.13 20.86
CA ILE A 260 -4.31 22.12 19.87
C ILE A 260 -5.08 23.44 19.97
N ARG A 261 -5.26 24.10 18.83
CA ARG A 261 -6.20 25.21 18.68
C ARG A 261 -7.40 24.75 17.87
N PHE A 262 -8.59 25.03 18.38
CA PHE A 262 -9.84 24.73 17.70
C PHE A 262 -10.48 26.00 17.12
N THR A 263 -10.95 25.91 15.87
CA THR A 263 -11.70 26.98 15.19
C THR A 263 -12.99 26.40 14.63
N GLY A 264 -14.13 26.98 15.05
CA GLY A 264 -15.48 26.60 14.65
C GLY A 264 -16.50 27.58 15.22
N SER A 265 -17.80 27.28 15.10
CA SER A 265 -18.85 28.08 15.70
C SER A 265 -18.65 28.21 17.21
N GLU A 266 -19.19 29.27 17.82
CA GLU A 266 -19.09 29.48 19.28
C GLU A 266 -19.67 28.29 20.06
N ARG A 267 -20.81 27.78 19.62
CA ARG A 267 -21.46 26.59 20.18
C ARG A 267 -20.56 25.36 20.15
N LEU A 268 -19.98 25.09 19.00
CA LEU A 268 -19.10 23.93 18.81
C LEU A 268 -17.81 24.10 19.63
N SER A 269 -17.24 25.29 19.66
CA SER A 269 -16.07 25.62 20.49
C SER A 269 -16.30 25.38 21.98
N GLN A 270 -17.49 25.76 22.50
CA GLN A 270 -17.87 25.48 23.88
C GLN A 270 -18.00 23.96 24.14
N GLN A 271 -18.57 23.20 23.22
CA GLN A 271 -18.67 21.73 23.35
C GLN A 271 -17.30 21.06 23.35
N VAL A 272 -16.41 21.44 22.43
CA VAL A 272 -15.04 20.93 22.36
C VAL A 272 -14.28 21.22 23.65
N VAL A 273 -14.23 22.46 24.11
CA VAL A 273 -13.53 22.82 25.35
C VAL A 273 -14.18 22.20 26.60
N GLY A 274 -15.51 22.05 26.59
CA GLY A 274 -16.21 21.36 27.68
C GLY A 274 -15.85 19.88 27.83
N ARG A 275 -15.52 19.23 26.74
CA ARG A 275 -15.07 17.83 26.73
C ARG A 275 -13.55 17.70 26.90
N ASP A 276 -12.78 18.55 26.21
CA ASP A 276 -11.33 18.50 26.09
C ASP A 276 -10.73 19.85 26.57
N PRO A 277 -10.60 20.08 27.91
CA PRO A 277 -10.22 21.37 28.49
C PRO A 277 -8.77 21.78 28.14
N GLU A 278 -7.93 20.90 27.63
CA GLU A 278 -6.59 21.20 27.13
C GLU A 278 -6.59 21.87 25.75
N VAL A 279 -7.74 21.90 25.05
CA VAL A 279 -7.88 22.54 23.73
C VAL A 279 -8.16 24.05 23.92
N VAL A 280 -7.51 24.86 23.12
CA VAL A 280 -7.70 26.31 23.13
C VAL A 280 -8.61 26.73 21.98
N ALA A 281 -9.85 27.06 22.27
CA ALA A 281 -10.82 27.60 21.32
C ALA A 281 -10.61 29.11 21.10
N ALA A 282 -9.46 29.46 20.53
CA ALA A 282 -9.12 30.84 20.18
C ALA A 282 -8.15 30.88 19.02
N ARG A 283 -8.32 31.86 18.13
CA ARG A 283 -7.36 32.17 17.06
C ARG A 283 -5.97 32.44 17.64
N GLY A 284 -4.94 32.08 16.93
CA GLY A 284 -3.56 32.32 17.30
C GLY A 284 -2.61 31.57 16.39
N ARG A 285 -1.33 31.76 16.57
CA ARG A 285 -0.31 31.10 15.73
C ARG A 285 -0.41 29.58 15.82
N VAL A 286 -0.34 28.95 14.69
CA VAL A 286 -0.23 27.49 14.50
C VAL A 286 0.99 27.16 13.64
N GLN A 287 1.41 25.91 13.62
CA GLN A 287 2.46 25.39 12.76
C GLN A 287 1.91 24.50 11.66
N ALA A 288 0.67 24.01 11.79
CA ALA A 288 -0.07 23.34 10.72
C ALA A 288 -1.57 23.44 10.97
N TRP A 289 -2.36 23.22 9.92
CA TRP A 289 -3.82 23.12 9.98
C TRP A 289 -4.32 21.75 9.53
N ALA A 290 -5.42 21.28 10.14
CA ALA A 290 -6.29 20.23 9.60
C ALA A 290 -7.70 20.83 9.44
N VAL A 291 -8.22 20.79 8.21
CA VAL A 291 -9.43 21.54 7.80
C VAL A 291 -10.38 20.63 7.03
N GLY A 292 -11.67 20.68 7.37
CA GLY A 292 -12.75 20.22 6.51
C GLY A 292 -13.53 19.00 6.99
N SER A 293 -12.98 18.17 7.89
CA SER A 293 -13.71 17.02 8.46
C SER A 293 -15.06 17.46 9.04
N GLY A 294 -16.19 17.00 8.49
CA GLY A 294 -17.53 17.37 8.92
C GLY A 294 -17.86 18.87 8.80
N GLY A 295 -17.19 19.61 7.90
CA GLY A 295 -17.39 21.05 7.70
C GLY A 295 -18.79 21.39 7.18
N GLY A 296 -19.27 22.58 7.55
CA GLY A 296 -20.55 23.16 7.14
C GLY A 296 -20.37 24.25 6.07
N ASP A 297 -21.33 25.18 6.03
CA ASP A 297 -21.38 26.26 5.03
C ASP A 297 -20.20 27.23 5.11
N ASP A 298 -19.50 27.28 6.24
CA ASP A 298 -18.35 28.15 6.49
C ASP A 298 -16.99 27.53 6.07
N VAL A 299 -17.00 26.34 5.51
CA VAL A 299 -15.76 25.60 5.18
C VAL A 299 -14.86 26.36 4.19
N ALA A 300 -15.44 27.08 3.23
CA ALA A 300 -14.68 27.90 2.27
C ALA A 300 -13.86 29.00 3.00
N ASP A 301 -14.47 29.71 3.94
CA ASP A 301 -13.80 30.74 4.75
C ASP A 301 -12.70 30.12 5.64
N LEU A 302 -12.91 28.90 6.12
CA LEU A 302 -11.91 28.17 6.92
C LEU A 302 -10.71 27.74 6.07
N VAL A 303 -10.93 27.32 4.81
CA VAL A 303 -9.88 27.03 3.83
C VAL A 303 -9.03 28.27 3.57
N GLU A 304 -9.66 29.42 3.27
CA GLU A 304 -8.96 30.69 3.06
C GLU A 304 -8.16 31.12 4.30
N THR A 305 -8.75 30.98 5.50
CA THR A 305 -8.09 31.30 6.77
C THR A 305 -6.83 30.45 6.98
N ALA A 306 -6.91 29.15 6.74
CA ALA A 306 -5.78 28.24 6.92
C ALA A 306 -4.64 28.54 5.93
N LEU A 307 -4.97 28.83 4.68
CA LEU A 307 -3.98 29.17 3.63
C LEU A 307 -3.30 30.52 3.90
N ALA A 308 -4.02 31.50 4.50
CA ALA A 308 -3.47 32.80 4.85
C ALA A 308 -2.34 32.74 5.89
N ASP A 309 -2.32 31.73 6.74
CA ASP A 309 -1.27 31.51 7.75
C ASP A 309 0.06 31.02 7.15
N ARG A 310 0.07 30.57 5.89
CA ARG A 310 1.27 30.06 5.14
C ARG A 310 2.06 28.99 5.88
N VAL A 311 1.36 28.09 6.53
CA VAL A 311 1.89 26.88 7.17
C VAL A 311 1.39 25.63 6.44
N PRO A 312 1.93 24.43 6.69
CA PRO A 312 1.38 23.20 6.14
C PRO A 312 -0.10 23.01 6.46
N VAL A 313 -0.88 22.58 5.48
CA VAL A 313 -2.33 22.36 5.62
C VAL A 313 -2.72 20.98 5.16
N LEU A 314 -3.51 20.28 5.97
CA LEU A 314 -4.26 19.10 5.57
C LEU A 314 -5.70 19.51 5.24
N PHE A 315 -6.17 19.13 4.04
CA PHE A 315 -7.57 19.28 3.64
C PHE A 315 -8.24 17.92 3.53
N ASP A 316 -9.38 17.77 4.19
CA ASP A 316 -10.20 16.57 4.23
C ASP A 316 -11.66 16.87 3.92
N ALA A 317 -12.40 15.88 3.47
CA ALA A 317 -13.85 15.92 3.31
C ALA A 317 -14.35 17.16 2.54
N SER A 318 -15.22 17.98 3.16
CA SER A 318 -15.85 19.14 2.51
C SER A 318 -14.85 20.23 2.07
N ALA A 319 -13.66 20.33 2.69
CA ALA A 319 -12.65 21.28 2.25
C ALA A 319 -12.09 20.94 0.86
N LEU A 320 -12.15 19.69 0.44
CA LEU A 320 -11.68 19.24 -0.89
C LEU A 320 -12.50 19.82 -2.05
N ASP A 321 -13.73 20.27 -1.78
CA ASP A 321 -14.59 20.90 -2.79
C ASP A 321 -14.30 22.42 -2.95
N HIS A 322 -13.43 23.00 -2.11
CA HIS A 322 -13.09 24.42 -2.08
C HIS A 322 -11.61 24.73 -2.31
N LEU A 323 -10.88 23.80 -2.92
CA LEU A 323 -9.44 23.97 -3.16
C LEU A 323 -9.17 25.03 -4.22
N PRO A 324 -8.15 25.89 -4.03
CA PRO A 324 -7.67 26.78 -5.10
C PRO A 324 -6.97 25.95 -6.20
N SER A 325 -6.67 26.62 -7.31
CA SER A 325 -5.96 25.98 -8.43
C SER A 325 -4.50 25.63 -8.14
N SER A 326 -3.88 26.28 -7.15
CA SER A 326 -2.48 26.07 -6.71
C SER A 326 -2.28 26.50 -5.27
N PHE A 327 -1.22 26.02 -4.64
CA PHE A 327 -0.85 26.29 -3.27
C PHE A 327 0.55 26.91 -3.16
N ASP A 328 0.71 27.90 -2.28
CA ASP A 328 1.99 28.51 -1.92
C ASP A 328 2.62 27.87 -0.67
N THR A 329 1.97 26.88 -0.07
CA THR A 329 2.38 26.20 1.15
C THR A 329 2.35 24.67 0.93
N PRO A 330 3.07 23.89 1.74
CA PRO A 330 2.96 22.43 1.69
C PRO A 330 1.53 21.98 2.04
N VAL A 331 0.93 21.15 1.18
CA VAL A 331 -0.45 20.67 1.35
C VAL A 331 -0.51 19.14 1.29
N LEU A 332 -1.37 18.59 2.13
CA LEU A 332 -1.82 17.20 2.12
C LEU A 332 -3.33 17.16 1.85
N LEU A 333 -3.73 16.52 0.77
CA LEU A 333 -5.13 16.24 0.44
C LEU A 333 -5.46 14.80 0.86
N THR A 334 -6.59 14.57 1.55
CA THR A 334 -6.94 13.25 2.08
C THR A 334 -8.26 12.70 1.53
N PRO A 335 -8.45 12.62 0.20
CA PRO A 335 -9.68 12.11 -0.37
C PRO A 335 -9.86 10.59 -0.18
N HIS A 336 -11.11 10.13 -0.12
CA HIS A 336 -11.48 8.77 -0.51
C HIS A 336 -11.80 8.71 -2.03
N ALA A 337 -12.02 7.51 -2.59
CA ALA A 337 -12.21 7.36 -4.04
C ALA A 337 -13.34 8.24 -4.61
N GLY A 338 -14.46 8.39 -3.89
CA GLY A 338 -15.57 9.23 -4.34
C GLY A 338 -15.26 10.74 -4.30
N GLU A 339 -14.47 11.20 -3.33
CA GLU A 339 -13.98 12.59 -3.25
C GLU A 339 -12.97 12.85 -4.39
N LEU A 340 -12.01 11.94 -4.59
CA LEU A 340 -11.02 12.06 -5.66
C LEU A 340 -11.68 12.09 -7.04
N ALA A 341 -12.71 11.27 -7.24
CA ALA A 341 -13.50 11.25 -8.48
C ALA A 341 -14.13 12.63 -8.79
N ARG A 342 -14.77 13.26 -7.77
CA ARG A 342 -15.31 14.63 -7.91
C ARG A 342 -14.21 15.66 -8.19
N MET A 343 -13.09 15.59 -7.46
CA MET A 343 -11.95 16.50 -7.64
C MET A 343 -11.38 16.46 -9.06
N LEU A 344 -11.34 15.27 -9.67
CA LEU A 344 -10.78 15.06 -11.02
C LEU A 344 -11.83 15.11 -12.14
N ASP A 345 -13.12 15.20 -11.80
CA ASP A 345 -14.26 15.11 -12.74
C ASP A 345 -14.23 13.80 -13.55
N VAL A 346 -14.12 12.68 -12.84
CA VAL A 346 -14.14 11.33 -13.40
C VAL A 346 -15.12 10.44 -12.65
N ASP A 347 -15.46 9.28 -13.21
CA ASP A 347 -16.28 8.31 -12.51
C ASP A 347 -15.54 7.68 -11.32
N ARG A 348 -16.28 7.40 -10.24
CA ARG A 348 -15.74 6.72 -9.07
C ARG A 348 -15.14 5.36 -9.42
N ALA A 349 -15.80 4.60 -10.29
CA ALA A 349 -15.30 3.31 -10.75
C ALA A 349 -13.95 3.42 -11.46
N ALA A 350 -13.70 4.50 -12.20
CA ALA A 350 -12.40 4.72 -12.83
C ALA A 350 -11.28 4.92 -11.79
N VAL A 351 -11.58 5.63 -10.67
CA VAL A 351 -10.63 5.77 -9.56
C VAL A 351 -10.38 4.43 -8.89
N GLU A 352 -11.43 3.63 -8.65
CA GLU A 352 -11.31 2.31 -7.99
C GLU A 352 -10.56 1.28 -8.86
N THR A 353 -10.66 1.37 -10.18
CA THR A 353 -9.93 0.51 -11.11
C THR A 353 -8.44 0.88 -11.21
N ALA A 354 -8.09 2.16 -11.10
CA ALA A 354 -6.71 2.63 -11.22
C ALA A 354 -6.39 3.72 -10.17
N PRO A 355 -6.45 3.38 -8.87
CA PRO A 355 -6.34 4.35 -7.78
C PRO A 355 -5.00 5.08 -7.77
N TRP A 356 -3.91 4.39 -8.05
CA TRP A 356 -2.57 4.98 -8.09
C TRP A 356 -2.44 6.01 -9.21
N ARG A 357 -2.91 5.71 -10.41
CA ARG A 357 -2.91 6.64 -11.53
C ARG A 357 -3.66 7.93 -11.20
N HIS A 358 -4.84 7.82 -10.58
CA HIS A 358 -5.65 8.99 -10.25
C HIS A 358 -5.09 9.77 -9.06
N ALA A 359 -4.49 9.11 -8.07
CA ALA A 359 -3.79 9.78 -6.98
C ALA A 359 -2.58 10.57 -7.49
N ARG A 360 -1.80 10.01 -8.42
CA ARG A 360 -0.67 10.71 -9.09
C ARG A 360 -1.16 11.91 -9.90
N ALA A 361 -2.22 11.74 -10.68
CA ALA A 361 -2.81 12.85 -11.45
C ALA A 361 -3.28 14.00 -10.55
N ALA A 362 -3.87 13.70 -9.39
CA ALA A 362 -4.25 14.72 -8.43
C ALA A 362 -3.04 15.38 -7.78
N ALA A 363 -2.03 14.60 -7.39
CA ALA A 363 -0.80 15.14 -6.80
C ALA A 363 -0.08 16.10 -7.76
N GLU A 364 0.00 15.76 -9.03
CA GLU A 364 0.56 16.61 -10.09
C GLU A 364 -0.31 17.85 -10.31
N ARG A 365 -1.64 17.69 -10.46
CA ARG A 365 -2.58 18.80 -10.75
C ARG A 365 -2.49 19.92 -9.73
N TRP A 366 -2.43 19.61 -8.44
CA TRP A 366 -2.38 20.60 -7.36
C TRP A 366 -0.98 20.87 -6.83
N ASN A 367 0.04 20.18 -7.33
CA ASN A 367 1.39 20.18 -6.78
C ASN A 367 1.38 19.95 -5.26
N ALA A 368 0.60 18.97 -4.80
CA ALA A 368 0.33 18.66 -3.40
C ALA A 368 0.50 17.16 -3.14
N THR A 369 0.79 16.80 -1.90
CA THR A 369 0.74 15.39 -1.50
C THR A 369 -0.72 14.93 -1.42
N VAL A 370 -1.02 13.74 -1.92
CA VAL A 370 -2.36 13.15 -1.89
C VAL A 370 -2.32 11.85 -1.08
N LEU A 371 -3.13 11.77 -0.04
CA LEU A 371 -3.41 10.55 0.70
C LEU A 371 -4.77 10.02 0.22
N LEU A 372 -4.77 9.05 -0.69
CA LEU A 372 -5.98 8.39 -1.15
C LEU A 372 -6.36 7.29 -0.16
N LYS A 373 -7.44 7.52 0.58
CA LYS A 373 -8.01 6.56 1.55
C LYS A 373 -8.59 5.35 0.80
N GLY A 374 -8.19 4.14 1.18
CA GLY A 374 -8.64 2.90 0.58
C GLY A 374 -8.28 1.71 1.45
N ALA A 375 -8.56 0.52 0.95
CA ALA A 375 -8.16 -0.73 1.59
C ALA A 375 -6.63 -0.73 1.80
N ARG A 376 -5.87 -0.40 0.78
CA ARG A 376 -4.46 -0.01 0.86
C ARG A 376 -4.40 1.49 0.61
N THR A 377 -4.15 2.28 1.66
CA THR A 377 -4.06 3.73 1.54
C THR A 377 -2.77 4.12 0.82
N LEU A 378 -2.89 4.99 -0.18
CA LEU A 378 -1.76 5.50 -0.97
C LEU A 378 -1.43 6.92 -0.54
N VAL A 379 -0.15 7.23 -0.31
CA VAL A 379 0.32 8.60 -0.13
C VAL A 379 1.27 8.92 -1.27
N VAL A 380 0.93 9.91 -2.08
CA VAL A 380 1.60 10.18 -3.37
C VAL A 380 2.10 11.61 -3.40
N ARG A 381 3.37 11.81 -3.75
CA ARG A 381 3.99 13.12 -4.00
C ARG A 381 3.77 13.58 -5.44
N PRO A 382 3.92 14.89 -5.71
CA PRO A 382 3.89 15.42 -7.10
C PRO A 382 4.93 14.80 -8.03
N ASP A 383 6.08 14.37 -7.51
CA ASP A 383 7.13 13.68 -8.28
C ASP A 383 6.83 12.20 -8.57
N GLY A 384 5.69 11.70 -8.09
CA GLY A 384 5.24 10.33 -8.26
C GLY A 384 5.72 9.35 -7.18
N SER A 385 6.64 9.74 -6.29
CA SER A 385 7.07 8.92 -5.15
C SER A 385 5.87 8.55 -4.29
N THR A 386 5.72 7.27 -3.97
CA THR A 386 4.52 6.73 -3.32
C THR A 386 4.86 5.95 -2.06
N SER A 387 4.05 6.13 -1.02
CA SER A 387 4.01 5.25 0.15
C SER A 387 2.69 4.48 0.16
N VAL A 388 2.76 3.17 0.36
CA VAL A 388 1.58 2.32 0.50
C VAL A 388 1.44 1.89 1.95
N ASN A 389 0.26 2.04 2.51
CA ASN A 389 -0.03 1.54 3.84
C ASN A 389 -0.68 0.16 3.77
N LEU A 390 -0.02 -0.84 4.35
CA LEU A 390 -0.50 -2.22 4.50
C LEU A 390 -1.02 -2.53 5.90
N SER A 391 -0.96 -1.56 6.86
CA SER A 391 -1.51 -1.74 8.20
C SER A 391 -3.01 -1.47 8.22
N GLY A 392 -3.70 -2.10 9.16
CA GLY A 392 -5.09 -1.80 9.43
C GLY A 392 -6.01 -3.01 9.39
N THR A 393 -7.29 -2.75 9.53
CA THR A 393 -8.37 -3.73 9.53
C THR A 393 -9.54 -3.23 8.66
N PRO A 394 -10.31 -4.13 8.00
CA PRO A 394 -11.53 -3.74 7.28
C PRO A 394 -12.52 -2.95 8.13
N TRP A 395 -12.50 -3.17 9.44
CA TRP A 395 -13.37 -2.50 10.40
C TRP A 395 -13.11 -0.99 10.53
N LEU A 396 -11.98 -0.48 10.00
CA LEU A 396 -11.73 0.96 9.85
C LEU A 396 -12.65 1.65 8.84
N GLY A 397 -13.40 0.88 8.02
CA GLY A 397 -14.52 1.36 7.20
C GLY A 397 -15.71 1.83 8.04
N THR A 398 -15.48 2.49 9.17
CA THR A 398 -16.49 3.04 10.08
C THR A 398 -16.54 4.57 10.01
N ALA A 399 -17.72 5.14 10.30
CA ALA A 399 -17.89 6.60 10.30
C ALA A 399 -16.99 7.26 11.35
N GLY A 400 -16.30 8.33 10.95
CA GLY A 400 -15.44 9.11 11.84
C GLY A 400 -13.99 8.65 11.91
N ALA A 401 -13.62 7.48 11.34
CA ALA A 401 -12.22 7.03 11.30
C ALA A 401 -11.34 8.02 10.51
N GLY A 402 -11.86 8.58 9.41
CA GLY A 402 -11.18 9.63 8.64
C GLY A 402 -10.95 10.91 9.43
N ASP A 403 -11.91 11.31 10.28
CA ASP A 403 -11.78 12.51 11.14
C ASP A 403 -10.64 12.33 12.16
N VAL A 404 -10.53 11.14 12.76
CA VAL A 404 -9.42 10.79 13.68
C VAL A 404 -8.09 10.84 12.92
N LEU A 405 -8.03 10.25 11.72
CA LEU A 405 -6.84 10.25 10.86
C LEU A 405 -6.41 11.69 10.52
N ALA A 406 -7.34 12.55 10.10
CA ALA A 406 -7.05 13.93 9.74
C ALA A 406 -6.47 14.72 10.92
N GLY A 407 -7.06 14.58 12.12
CA GLY A 407 -6.54 15.22 13.33
C GLY A 407 -5.16 14.70 13.73
N PHE A 408 -4.94 13.41 13.67
CA PHE A 408 -3.65 12.78 13.99
C PHE A 408 -2.54 13.23 13.04
N ILE A 409 -2.79 13.19 11.73
CA ILE A 409 -1.84 13.70 10.72
C ILE A 409 -1.58 15.20 10.88
N GLY A 410 -2.62 15.99 11.15
CA GLY A 410 -2.47 17.42 11.45
C GLY A 410 -1.51 17.69 12.60
N SER A 411 -1.54 16.85 13.64
CA SER A 411 -0.60 16.90 14.76
C SER A 411 0.84 16.57 14.32
N LEU A 412 1.02 15.58 13.46
CA LEU A 412 2.34 15.21 12.90
C LEU A 412 2.91 16.33 12.01
N LEU A 413 2.08 16.95 11.18
CA LEU A 413 2.49 18.12 10.37
C LEU A 413 2.94 19.28 11.26
N ALA A 414 2.25 19.53 12.37
CA ALA A 414 2.57 20.64 13.26
C ALA A 414 3.93 20.47 13.97
N THR A 415 4.47 19.27 14.02
CA THR A 415 5.82 18.99 14.57
C THR A 415 6.93 19.07 13.52
N GLY A 416 6.60 19.38 12.27
CA GLY A 416 7.59 19.67 11.22
C GLY A 416 7.76 18.57 10.19
N LEU A 417 7.06 17.43 10.30
CA LEU A 417 7.10 16.41 9.27
C LEU A 417 6.56 16.94 7.93
N SER A 418 7.14 16.47 6.83
CA SER A 418 6.63 16.77 5.49
C SER A 418 5.21 16.21 5.31
N PRO A 419 4.38 16.77 4.41
CA PRO A 419 3.06 16.20 4.09
C PRO A 419 3.11 14.71 3.73
N PHE A 420 4.16 14.28 3.06
CA PHE A 420 4.35 12.89 2.68
C PHE A 420 4.67 11.98 3.88
N ASP A 421 5.59 12.40 4.74
CA ASP A 421 5.98 11.60 5.89
C ASP A 421 4.88 11.59 6.96
N ALA A 422 4.23 12.74 7.21
CA ALA A 422 3.08 12.83 8.11
C ALA A 422 1.91 11.98 7.62
N GLY A 423 1.59 12.02 6.31
CA GLY A 423 0.56 11.19 5.71
C GLY A 423 0.86 9.70 5.79
N SER A 424 2.09 9.30 5.46
CA SER A 424 2.54 7.91 5.47
C SER A 424 2.54 7.30 6.88
N LEU A 425 3.16 8.01 7.84
CA LEU A 425 3.18 7.60 9.25
C LEU A 425 1.78 7.64 9.87
N GLY A 426 1.00 8.67 9.53
CA GLY A 426 -0.37 8.81 10.01
C GLY A 426 -1.25 7.65 9.56
N ALA A 427 -1.20 7.26 8.29
CA ALA A 427 -1.94 6.12 7.77
C ALA A 427 -1.50 4.81 8.44
N PHE A 428 -0.18 4.60 8.58
CA PHE A 428 0.38 3.40 9.20
C PHE A 428 -0.03 3.25 10.67
N LEU A 429 0.18 4.28 11.48
CA LEU A 429 -0.12 4.25 12.92
C LEU A 429 -1.63 4.21 13.20
N HIS A 430 -2.44 4.89 12.38
CA HIS A 430 -3.88 4.81 12.48
C HIS A 430 -4.40 3.41 12.12
N GLY A 431 -3.83 2.78 11.09
CA GLY A 431 -4.13 1.39 10.75
C GLY A 431 -3.79 0.44 11.89
N ALA A 432 -2.58 0.55 12.44
CA ALA A 432 -2.12 -0.23 13.58
C ALA A 432 -3.02 -0.02 14.82
N ALA A 433 -3.47 1.22 15.07
CA ALA A 433 -4.38 1.53 16.16
C ALA A 433 -5.77 0.88 15.98
N GLY A 434 -6.23 0.77 14.72
CA GLY A 434 -7.46 0.03 14.41
C GLY A 434 -7.36 -1.45 14.75
N VAL A 435 -6.22 -2.09 14.46
CA VAL A 435 -5.96 -3.48 14.86
C VAL A 435 -5.84 -3.61 16.39
N ALA A 436 -5.08 -2.72 17.03
CA ALA A 436 -4.85 -2.75 18.48
C ALA A 436 -6.13 -2.48 19.31
N ALA A 437 -7.04 -1.65 18.80
CA ALA A 437 -8.29 -1.32 19.49
C ALA A 437 -9.20 -2.53 19.69
N ASN A 438 -9.32 -3.40 18.68
CA ASN A 438 -10.07 -4.66 18.76
C ASN A 438 -9.56 -5.67 17.73
N PRO A 439 -8.58 -6.51 18.08
CA PRO A 439 -8.00 -7.48 17.15
C PRO A 439 -9.06 -8.41 16.54
N GLY A 440 -9.17 -8.41 15.22
CA GLY A 440 -10.13 -9.27 14.48
C GLY A 440 -11.59 -8.84 14.53
N GLY A 441 -11.96 -7.81 15.29
CA GLY A 441 -13.35 -7.37 15.52
C GLY A 441 -13.67 -5.95 15.09
N PRO A 442 -14.98 -5.55 15.16
CA PRO A 442 -15.42 -4.20 14.82
C PRO A 442 -14.83 -3.14 15.75
N VAL A 443 -14.55 -1.96 15.20
CA VAL A 443 -14.01 -0.83 15.96
C VAL A 443 -14.85 0.43 15.73
N ALA A 444 -14.99 1.26 16.77
CA ALA A 444 -15.48 2.61 16.65
C ALA A 444 -14.31 3.60 16.49
N ALA A 445 -14.53 4.72 15.80
CA ALA A 445 -13.49 5.74 15.58
C ALA A 445 -12.87 6.27 16.89
N SER A 446 -13.68 6.40 17.96
CA SER A 446 -13.19 6.84 19.28
C SER A 446 -12.25 5.81 19.94
N GLU A 447 -12.43 4.52 19.69
CA GLU A 447 -11.55 3.46 20.19
C GLU A 447 -10.20 3.49 19.46
N VAL A 448 -10.22 3.73 18.15
CA VAL A 448 -9.00 3.95 17.36
C VAL A 448 -8.20 5.14 17.91
N ALA A 449 -8.87 6.27 18.15
CA ALA A 449 -8.24 7.45 18.76
C ALA A 449 -7.64 7.17 20.14
N ALA A 450 -8.30 6.34 20.95
CA ALA A 450 -7.83 5.95 22.28
C ALA A 450 -6.62 5.00 22.23
N ALA A 451 -6.52 4.14 21.21
CA ALA A 451 -5.40 3.21 21.04
C ALA A 451 -4.12 3.87 20.49
N LEU A 452 -4.26 4.95 19.71
CA LEU A 452 -3.14 5.63 19.02
C LEU A 452 -1.94 5.96 19.93
N PRO A 453 -2.09 6.54 21.17
CA PRO A 453 -0.94 6.89 21.99
C PRO A 453 -0.06 5.69 22.38
N ALA A 454 -0.68 4.54 22.67
CA ALA A 454 0.06 3.31 22.97
C ALA A 454 0.79 2.77 21.73
N VAL A 455 0.12 2.76 20.58
CA VAL A 455 0.69 2.33 19.30
C VAL A 455 1.89 3.21 18.90
N VAL A 456 1.81 4.53 19.09
CA VAL A 456 2.94 5.45 18.86
C VAL A 456 4.11 5.12 19.78
N ALA A 457 3.85 4.85 21.06
CA ALA A 457 4.90 4.48 22.01
C ALA A 457 5.57 3.15 21.67
N ASP A 458 4.78 2.14 21.30
CA ASP A 458 5.28 0.83 20.88
C ASP A 458 6.10 0.92 19.59
N PHE A 459 5.66 1.72 18.61
CA PHE A 459 6.39 1.96 17.37
C PHE A 459 7.77 2.59 17.63
N LEU A 460 7.83 3.60 18.50
CA LEU A 460 9.08 4.24 18.91
C LEU A 460 10.04 3.29 19.65
N ALA A 461 9.48 2.36 20.43
CA ALA A 461 10.25 1.36 21.16
C ALA A 461 10.70 0.17 20.27
N GLY A 462 10.25 0.11 19.01
CA GLY A 462 10.45 -1.07 18.13
C GLY A 462 9.69 -2.31 18.63
N GLY A 463 8.66 -2.11 19.45
CA GLY A 463 7.85 -3.16 20.04
C GLY A 463 6.55 -3.46 19.30
N LEU A 464 6.29 -2.75 18.21
CA LEU A 464 5.10 -3.00 17.38
C LEU A 464 5.26 -4.40 16.74
N THR A 465 4.42 -5.32 17.14
CA THR A 465 4.29 -6.63 16.51
C THR A 465 3.26 -6.55 15.40
N ASP A 466 3.03 -7.60 14.69
CA ASP A 466 2.23 -7.71 13.46
C ASP A 466 1.03 -6.75 13.42
N VAL A 467 1.12 -5.75 12.56
CA VAL A 467 0.09 -4.73 12.31
C VAL A 467 -0.61 -4.96 10.99
N ARG A 468 -0.23 -6.04 10.30
CA ARG A 468 -0.82 -6.42 9.05
C ARG A 468 -2.18 -7.07 9.30
N ARG A 469 -3.03 -6.92 8.36
CA ARG A 469 -4.36 -7.49 8.29
C ARG A 469 -4.27 -9.01 8.29
N GLU A 470 -4.74 -9.70 9.35
CA GLU A 470 -5.10 -11.11 9.24
C GLU A 470 -6.17 -11.23 8.14
N GLY A 471 -5.91 -12.01 7.10
CA GLY A 471 -6.79 -12.18 5.94
C GLY A 471 -6.45 -11.30 4.73
N TRP A 472 -5.25 -10.70 4.68
CA TRP A 472 -4.57 -10.27 3.49
C TRP A 472 -3.36 -11.19 3.22
N ALA A 473 -3.55 -12.42 3.60
CA ALA A 473 -2.88 -13.57 3.07
C ALA A 473 -3.64 -13.99 1.84
#